data_62161bbfe0ba8907c9143bba8dfb9dad
#
_entry.id   62161bbfe0ba8907c9143bba8dfb9dad
#
_cell.length_a   1.000
_cell.length_b   1.000
_cell.length_c   1.000
_cell.angle_alpha   90.00
_cell.angle_beta   90.00
_cell.angle_gamma   90.00
#
_symmetry.space_group_name_H-M   'P 1'
#
loop_
_entity.id
_entity.type
_entity.pdbx_description
1 polymer ?
#
loop_
_entity_poly.entity_id
_entity_poly.type
_entity_poly.pdbx_seq_one_letter_code
_entity_poly.pdbx_strand_id
1 'polypeptide(L)'
;MAPNLLVTGSHGGDDPHVESKHDALMHAAMLGRSGYILKTRNWTEKPTAKDANNITIPAWDLVVEGRQIYIAAPTDVNIQSGSQGQKRRDLIVARYSLNSDTGVETVTLEAIKGKPSADTPADPGIETGSIIGGAIVSDLPLCRVNLDGITITSIDTLVNVLHPLEDVWDSLTQRIRFDRSGTSSANDEMHLSGAILPGSPAIAVISIVWVNKGAFNTQSWRGITLARMIGWKVIGDAVHTPCAENIGYQDLGANQFVATTAGEILYMTPGSLNIGAGAWHRGCLIAPVVPA
;
A
#
# COMPACT_ATOMS: atom_id res chain seq x y z
N MET A 1 -38.20 23.53 -2.90
CA MET A 1 -37.35 23.51 -4.10
C MET A 1 -37.39 22.09 -4.65
N ALA A 2 -37.75 21.90 -5.94
CA ALA A 2 -37.75 20.56 -6.51
C ALA A 2 -36.30 20.05 -6.61
N PRO A 3 -36.05 18.74 -6.41
CA PRO A 3 -34.72 18.18 -6.57
C PRO A 3 -34.22 18.36 -8.00
N ASN A 4 -33.03 18.90 -8.15
CA ASN A 4 -32.40 19.02 -9.48
C ASN A 4 -31.77 17.66 -9.81
N LEU A 5 -32.33 16.96 -10.80
CA LEU A 5 -31.82 15.67 -11.28
C LEU A 5 -30.85 15.92 -12.43
N LEU A 6 -29.58 15.52 -12.20
CA LEU A 6 -28.53 15.58 -13.21
C LEU A 6 -28.30 14.20 -13.82
N VAL A 7 -28.38 14.11 -15.15
CA VAL A 7 -28.00 12.93 -15.92
C VAL A 7 -26.85 13.31 -16.85
N THR A 8 -25.73 12.59 -16.77
CA THR A 8 -24.61 12.81 -17.69
C THR A 8 -25.01 12.31 -19.08
N GLY A 9 -25.00 13.20 -20.05
CA GLY A 9 -25.41 12.89 -21.42
C GLY A 9 -25.63 14.14 -22.24
N SER A 10 -26.17 13.95 -23.41
CA SER A 10 -26.52 15.06 -24.29
C SER A 10 -27.82 15.72 -23.83
N HIS A 11 -27.85 17.05 -23.72
CA HIS A 11 -29.07 17.82 -23.58
C HIS A 11 -29.10 18.99 -24.56
N GLY A 12 -30.27 19.49 -24.91
CA GLY A 12 -30.42 20.69 -25.73
C GLY A 12 -30.43 21.95 -24.83
N GLY A 13 -29.54 22.89 -25.10
CA GLY A 13 -29.44 24.17 -24.40
C GLY A 13 -27.99 24.69 -24.38
N ASP A 14 -27.84 25.97 -24.08
CA ASP A 14 -26.56 26.67 -24.09
C ASP A 14 -25.87 26.64 -22.70
N ASP A 15 -26.58 26.21 -21.65
CA ASP A 15 -26.05 26.18 -20.32
C ASP A 15 -25.21 24.91 -20.06
N PRO A 16 -24.12 24.98 -19.28
CA PRO A 16 -23.33 23.81 -18.90
C PRO A 16 -24.19 22.77 -18.19
N HIS A 17 -24.28 21.56 -18.76
CA HIS A 17 -25.04 20.47 -18.20
C HIS A 17 -24.28 19.78 -17.04
N VAL A 18 -22.98 19.64 -17.18
CA VAL A 18 -22.07 19.10 -16.17
C VAL A 18 -21.07 20.19 -15.78
N GLU A 19 -20.99 20.49 -14.51
CA GLU A 19 -20.00 21.42 -13.94
C GLU A 19 -18.82 20.65 -13.35
N SER A 20 -17.68 21.31 -13.20
CA SER A 20 -16.45 20.73 -12.62
C SER A 20 -16.66 20.07 -11.27
N LYS A 21 -17.60 20.59 -10.46
CA LYS A 21 -17.97 20.00 -9.16
C LYS A 21 -18.60 18.60 -9.29
N HIS A 22 -19.37 18.35 -10.35
CA HIS A 22 -20.02 17.06 -10.58
C HIS A 22 -18.99 15.97 -10.92
N ASP A 23 -18.04 16.30 -11.79
CA ASP A 23 -16.91 15.41 -12.13
C ASP A 23 -16.04 15.15 -10.91
N ALA A 24 -15.75 16.20 -10.14
CA ALA A 24 -14.97 16.06 -8.90
C ALA A 24 -15.64 15.13 -7.87
N LEU A 25 -16.96 15.23 -7.70
CA LEU A 25 -17.72 14.34 -6.79
C LEU A 25 -17.65 12.88 -7.25
N MET A 26 -17.76 12.63 -8.56
CA MET A 26 -17.64 11.29 -9.10
C MET A 26 -16.23 10.73 -8.91
N HIS A 27 -15.19 11.51 -9.21
CA HIS A 27 -13.81 11.11 -8.97
C HIS A 27 -13.54 10.87 -7.48
N ALA A 28 -14.02 11.73 -6.58
CA ALA A 28 -13.86 11.54 -5.14
C ALA A 28 -14.55 10.28 -4.62
N ALA A 29 -15.70 9.90 -5.20
CA ALA A 29 -16.38 8.65 -4.85
C ALA A 29 -15.59 7.41 -5.27
N MET A 30 -14.84 7.47 -6.37
CA MET A 30 -14.02 6.36 -6.88
C MET A 30 -12.62 6.31 -6.25
N LEU A 31 -11.97 7.46 -6.05
CA LEU A 31 -10.57 7.56 -5.66
C LEU A 31 -10.38 7.90 -4.17
N GLY A 32 -11.46 8.26 -3.48
CA GLY A 32 -11.40 8.80 -2.12
C GLY A 32 -11.21 10.32 -2.10
N ARG A 33 -11.27 10.89 -0.88
CA ARG A 33 -11.20 12.34 -0.67
C ARG A 33 -9.80 12.86 -0.32
N SER A 34 -8.90 11.97 0.08
CA SER A 34 -7.53 12.35 0.42
C SER A 34 -6.75 12.78 -0.83
N GLY A 35 -5.65 13.53 -0.59
CA GLY A 35 -4.74 13.90 -1.67
C GLY A 35 -3.73 12.80 -2.00
N TYR A 36 -3.51 12.53 -3.29
CA TYR A 36 -2.62 11.50 -3.78
C TYR A 36 -1.86 11.91 -5.02
N ILE A 37 -0.66 11.34 -5.22
CA ILE A 37 0.00 11.25 -6.52
C ILE A 37 -0.68 10.11 -7.30
N LEU A 38 -1.14 10.37 -8.53
CA LEU A 38 -1.66 9.33 -9.41
C LEU A 38 -0.48 8.53 -10.01
N LYS A 39 -0.62 7.22 -10.06
CA LYS A 39 0.39 6.32 -10.65
C LYS A 39 0.32 6.37 -12.19
N THR A 40 0.56 7.55 -12.75
CA THR A 40 0.57 7.81 -14.20
C THR A 40 1.99 8.04 -14.70
N ARG A 41 2.50 9.25 -14.60
CA ARG A 41 3.86 9.63 -15.02
C ARG A 41 4.67 10.12 -13.83
N ASN A 42 5.97 9.85 -13.84
CA ASN A 42 6.98 10.35 -12.87
C ASN A 42 6.63 10.13 -11.38
N TRP A 43 5.67 9.23 -11.08
CA TRP A 43 5.17 8.99 -9.72
C TRP A 43 6.23 8.44 -8.75
N THR A 44 7.33 7.90 -9.27
CA THR A 44 8.48 7.43 -8.47
C THR A 44 9.50 8.52 -8.16
N GLU A 45 9.45 9.64 -8.87
CA GLU A 45 10.35 10.76 -8.65
C GLU A 45 10.03 11.43 -7.32
N LYS A 46 11.04 12.05 -6.72
CA LYS A 46 10.91 12.75 -5.43
C LYS A 46 11.29 14.22 -5.59
N PRO A 47 10.73 15.10 -4.76
CA PRO A 47 11.19 16.49 -4.68
C PRO A 47 12.68 16.55 -4.34
N THR A 48 13.41 17.45 -4.98
CA THR A 48 14.85 17.61 -4.81
C THR A 48 15.20 19.08 -4.54
N ALA A 49 16.28 19.31 -3.80
CA ALA A 49 16.85 20.63 -3.67
C ALA A 49 17.62 20.95 -4.96
N LYS A 50 17.22 21.97 -5.69
CA LYS A 50 17.97 22.52 -6.81
C LYS A 50 19.17 23.35 -6.34
N ASP A 51 18.94 24.12 -5.31
CA ASP A 51 19.95 24.92 -4.61
C ASP A 51 19.47 25.18 -3.16
N ALA A 52 20.14 26.08 -2.42
CA ALA A 52 19.83 26.39 -1.03
C ALA A 52 18.44 27.03 -0.83
N ASN A 53 17.83 27.55 -1.89
CA ASN A 53 16.61 28.34 -1.82
C ASN A 53 15.51 27.88 -2.79
N ASN A 54 15.75 26.82 -3.56
CA ASN A 54 14.79 26.32 -4.54
C ASN A 54 14.63 24.82 -4.41
N ILE A 55 13.37 24.39 -4.32
CA ILE A 55 12.97 22.97 -4.33
C ILE A 55 12.27 22.69 -5.65
N THR A 56 12.76 21.69 -6.37
CA THR A 56 12.12 21.21 -7.60
C THR A 56 11.08 20.16 -7.26
N ILE A 57 9.83 20.42 -7.58
CA ILE A 57 8.73 19.45 -7.50
C ILE A 57 8.62 18.75 -8.86
N PRO A 58 8.55 17.40 -8.89
CA PRO A 58 8.44 16.65 -10.13
C PRO A 58 7.16 16.95 -10.92
N ALA A 59 7.16 16.58 -12.20
CA ALA A 59 5.99 16.67 -13.06
C ALA A 59 4.96 15.58 -12.69
N TRP A 60 4.22 15.79 -11.62
CA TRP A 60 3.24 14.87 -11.09
C TRP A 60 1.82 15.16 -11.59
N ASP A 61 1.03 14.09 -11.64
CA ASP A 61 -0.42 14.17 -11.68
C ASP A 61 -0.94 13.87 -10.27
N LEU A 62 -1.70 14.80 -9.71
CA LEU A 62 -2.24 14.68 -8.34
C LEU A 62 -3.77 14.71 -8.39
N VAL A 63 -4.39 14.19 -7.36
CA VAL A 63 -5.83 14.33 -7.13
C VAL A 63 -6.07 14.69 -5.67
N VAL A 64 -7.00 15.61 -5.41
CA VAL A 64 -7.49 15.95 -4.08
C VAL A 64 -8.97 16.23 -4.13
N GLU A 65 -9.75 15.54 -3.29
CA GLU A 65 -11.22 15.63 -3.28
C GLU A 65 -11.83 15.60 -4.70
N GLY A 66 -11.28 14.71 -5.55
CA GLY A 66 -11.72 14.49 -6.93
C GLY A 66 -11.22 15.53 -7.95
N ARG A 67 -10.57 16.60 -7.53
CA ARG A 67 -9.97 17.58 -8.43
C ARG A 67 -8.57 17.14 -8.83
N GLN A 68 -8.34 17.08 -10.14
CA GLN A 68 -7.02 16.77 -10.70
C GLN A 68 -6.14 18.02 -10.69
N ILE A 69 -4.89 17.84 -10.28
CA ILE A 69 -3.83 18.83 -10.36
C ILE A 69 -2.76 18.30 -11.32
N TYR A 70 -2.45 19.07 -12.35
CA TYR A 70 -1.50 18.68 -13.39
C TYR A 70 -0.26 19.56 -13.33
N ILE A 71 0.86 19.01 -12.85
CA ILE A 71 2.16 19.68 -12.88
C ILE A 71 2.85 19.29 -14.20
N ALA A 72 2.74 20.15 -15.21
CA ALA A 72 3.13 19.85 -16.59
C ALA A 72 4.62 19.49 -16.75
N ALA A 73 5.49 20.17 -15.98
CA ALA A 73 6.95 19.99 -15.99
C ALA A 73 7.50 20.14 -14.56
N PRO A 74 8.72 19.64 -14.28
CA PRO A 74 9.37 19.92 -13.00
C PRO A 74 9.38 21.42 -12.71
N THR A 75 8.88 21.79 -11.55
CA THR A 75 8.61 23.19 -11.18
C THR A 75 9.38 23.56 -9.91
N ASP A 76 10.12 24.67 -9.97
CA ASP A 76 10.88 25.17 -8.86
C ASP A 76 9.99 26.02 -7.93
N VAL A 77 10.05 25.74 -6.65
CA VAL A 77 9.39 26.53 -5.58
C VAL A 77 10.45 27.17 -4.73
N ASN A 78 10.39 28.49 -4.60
CA ASN A 78 11.34 29.25 -3.79
C ASN A 78 11.03 29.13 -2.30
N ILE A 79 12.04 28.86 -1.49
CA ILE A 79 12.01 28.92 -0.02
C ILE A 79 12.94 30.00 0.50
N GLN A 80 12.60 30.60 1.63
CA GLN A 80 13.50 31.56 2.26
C GLN A 80 14.69 30.84 2.89
N SER A 81 15.87 31.44 2.82
CA SER A 81 17.06 30.95 3.52
C SER A 81 16.79 30.73 5.02
N GLY A 82 17.42 29.74 5.60
CA GLY A 82 17.41 29.50 7.02
C GLY A 82 18.25 30.53 7.81
N SER A 83 18.34 30.37 9.11
CA SER A 83 19.13 31.22 10.03
C SER A 83 20.16 30.37 10.76
N GLN A 84 21.39 30.84 10.85
CA GLN A 84 22.44 30.13 11.58
C GLN A 84 22.02 29.76 13.01
N GLY A 85 22.34 28.52 13.43
CA GLY A 85 22.06 28.04 14.79
C GLY A 85 20.58 27.72 15.04
N GLN A 86 19.74 27.75 14.03
CA GLN A 86 18.31 27.40 14.15
C GLN A 86 17.89 26.39 13.10
N LYS A 87 16.98 25.51 13.50
CA LYS A 87 16.32 24.55 12.62
C LYS A 87 14.95 25.07 12.21
N ARG A 88 14.50 24.68 11.02
CA ARG A 88 13.17 25.04 10.53
C ARG A 88 12.62 23.95 9.64
N ARG A 89 11.31 23.78 9.62
CA ARG A 89 10.59 22.96 8.66
C ARG A 89 9.68 23.83 7.82
N ASP A 90 9.86 23.79 6.51
CA ASP A 90 8.94 24.44 5.58
C ASP A 90 8.12 23.35 4.88
N LEU A 91 6.88 23.67 4.53
CA LEU A 91 6.03 22.79 3.73
C LEU A 91 5.88 23.35 2.34
N ILE A 92 6.10 22.51 1.32
CA ILE A 92 5.67 22.84 -0.04
C ILE A 92 4.29 22.22 -0.22
N VAL A 93 3.34 23.06 -0.62
CA VAL A 93 1.93 22.69 -0.80
C VAL A 93 1.47 22.97 -2.23
N ALA A 94 0.51 22.18 -2.70
CA ALA A 94 -0.34 22.56 -3.81
C ALA A 94 -1.58 23.26 -3.22
N ARG A 95 -1.66 24.58 -3.37
CA ARG A 95 -2.74 25.40 -2.83
C ARG A 95 -3.85 25.53 -3.84
N TYR A 96 -5.00 24.97 -3.52
CA TYR A 96 -6.24 25.23 -4.22
C TYR A 96 -6.81 26.59 -3.79
N SER A 97 -7.32 27.35 -4.73
CA SER A 97 -8.03 28.59 -4.48
C SER A 97 -9.22 28.73 -5.43
N LEU A 98 -10.37 29.11 -4.88
CA LEU A 98 -11.58 29.45 -5.62
C LEU A 98 -11.82 30.96 -5.54
N ASN A 99 -11.87 31.61 -6.68
CA ASN A 99 -12.35 33.00 -6.77
C ASN A 99 -13.87 32.98 -6.71
N SER A 100 -14.44 33.47 -5.61
CA SER A 100 -15.88 33.45 -5.36
C SER A 100 -16.68 34.34 -6.33
N ASP A 101 -16.06 35.37 -6.90
CA ASP A 101 -16.74 36.32 -7.81
C ASP A 101 -16.86 35.75 -9.24
N THR A 102 -15.85 34.97 -9.65
CA THR A 102 -15.77 34.45 -11.04
C THR A 102 -16.05 32.95 -11.10
N GLY A 103 -16.06 32.24 -9.99
CA GLY A 103 -16.15 30.78 -9.93
C GLY A 103 -14.91 30.05 -10.46
N VAL A 104 -13.80 30.75 -10.71
CA VAL A 104 -12.58 30.16 -11.27
C VAL A 104 -11.79 29.46 -10.16
N GLU A 105 -11.53 28.17 -10.35
CA GLU A 105 -10.67 27.35 -9.51
C GLU A 105 -9.23 27.39 -10.05
N THR A 106 -8.25 27.56 -9.16
CA THR A 106 -6.82 27.60 -9.50
C THR A 106 -6.00 26.78 -8.53
N VAL A 107 -4.81 26.34 -8.94
CA VAL A 107 -3.81 25.70 -8.07
C VAL A 107 -2.46 26.35 -8.28
N THR A 108 -1.79 26.67 -7.18
CA THR A 108 -0.41 27.18 -7.15
C THR A 108 0.46 26.29 -6.27
N LEU A 109 1.77 26.23 -6.59
CA LEU A 109 2.76 25.62 -5.70
C LEU A 109 3.33 26.71 -4.81
N GLU A 110 3.21 26.52 -3.48
CA GLU A 110 3.63 27.49 -2.49
C GLU A 110 4.51 26.88 -1.40
N ALA A 111 5.41 27.70 -0.88
CA ALA A 111 6.22 27.35 0.29
C ALA A 111 5.65 28.02 1.54
N ILE A 112 5.15 27.23 2.46
CA ILE A 112 4.68 27.69 3.77
C ILE A 112 5.86 27.62 4.75
N LYS A 113 6.34 28.80 5.13
CA LYS A 113 7.49 28.94 6.01
C LYS A 113 7.15 28.55 7.44
N GLY A 114 7.95 27.67 8.02
CA GLY A 114 7.86 27.30 9.44
C GLY A 114 8.51 28.32 10.38
N LYS A 115 8.32 28.11 11.66
CA LYS A 115 8.95 28.92 12.71
C LYS A 115 10.34 28.35 13.03
N PRO A 116 11.40 29.19 13.03
CA PRO A 116 12.72 28.77 13.48
C PRO A 116 12.71 28.33 14.95
N SER A 117 13.49 27.28 15.27
CA SER A 117 13.64 26.72 16.61
C SER A 117 15.09 26.29 16.85
N ALA A 118 15.58 26.42 18.07
CA ALA A 118 16.87 25.83 18.45
C ALA A 118 16.81 24.31 18.62
N ASP A 119 15.61 23.80 18.93
CA ASP A 119 15.32 22.39 19.13
C ASP A 119 14.68 21.76 17.88
N THR A 120 13.75 20.83 18.08
CA THR A 120 12.98 20.20 17.00
C THR A 120 11.86 21.15 16.53
N PRO A 121 11.90 21.67 15.29
CA PRO A 121 10.86 22.54 14.77
C PRO A 121 9.58 21.74 14.49
N ALA A 122 8.43 22.39 14.66
CA ALA A 122 7.15 21.88 14.21
C ALA A 122 6.90 22.25 12.74
N ASP A 123 6.03 21.50 12.07
CA ASP A 123 5.53 21.87 10.75
C ASP A 123 4.68 23.16 10.86
N PRO A 124 4.70 24.03 9.86
CA PRO A 124 3.80 25.19 9.81
C PRO A 124 2.34 24.75 9.65
N GLY A 125 1.41 25.58 10.14
CA GLY A 125 -0.01 25.40 9.85
C GLY A 125 -0.32 25.64 8.38
N ILE A 126 -1.26 24.88 7.84
CA ILE A 126 -1.76 24.96 6.47
C ILE A 126 -3.28 25.02 6.47
N GLU A 127 -3.88 25.43 5.33
CA GLU A 127 -5.32 25.45 5.15
C GLU A 127 -5.84 24.04 4.84
N THR A 128 -6.69 23.48 5.72
CA THR A 128 -7.19 22.08 5.61
C THR A 128 -8.68 22.02 5.32
N GLY A 129 -9.26 23.10 4.80
CA GLY A 129 -10.68 23.15 4.45
C GLY A 129 -11.04 22.14 3.37
N SER A 130 -12.22 21.49 3.50
CA SER A 130 -12.73 20.60 2.45
C SER A 130 -13.23 21.38 1.25
N ILE A 131 -12.69 21.12 0.07
CA ILE A 131 -13.12 21.72 -1.19
C ILE A 131 -14.56 21.28 -1.52
N ILE A 132 -14.91 20.02 -1.34
CA ILE A 132 -16.28 19.51 -1.48
C ILE A 132 -17.22 20.17 -0.47
N GLY A 133 -16.71 20.51 0.71
CA GLY A 133 -17.46 21.22 1.76
C GLY A 133 -17.60 22.73 1.50
N GLY A 134 -17.06 23.26 0.41
CA GLY A 134 -17.16 24.68 0.02
C GLY A 134 -16.00 25.55 0.50
N ALA A 135 -14.87 24.99 0.90
CA ALA A 135 -13.69 25.78 1.21
C ALA A 135 -13.18 26.49 -0.06
N ILE A 136 -12.88 27.78 0.10
CA ILE A 136 -12.34 28.60 -0.99
C ILE A 136 -10.81 28.52 -1.08
N VAL A 137 -10.14 28.01 -0.03
CA VAL A 137 -8.71 27.71 0.00
C VAL A 137 -8.50 26.37 0.68
N SER A 138 -7.60 25.54 0.11
CA SER A 138 -7.21 24.24 0.70
C SER A 138 -5.81 23.87 0.25
N ASP A 139 -4.98 23.38 1.15
CA ASP A 139 -3.59 23.01 0.92
C ASP A 139 -3.41 21.49 0.90
N LEU A 140 -2.83 20.97 -0.17
CA LEU A 140 -2.31 19.61 -0.22
C LEU A 140 -0.80 19.65 0.06
N PRO A 141 -0.31 19.14 1.22
CA PRO A 141 1.11 19.11 1.50
C PRO A 141 1.81 18.07 0.61
N LEU A 142 2.79 18.51 -0.18
CA LEU A 142 3.55 17.68 -1.10
C LEU A 142 4.82 17.14 -0.45
N CYS A 143 5.59 18.03 0.16
CA CYS A 143 6.80 17.65 0.87
C CYS A 143 7.13 18.62 2.03
N ARG A 144 7.92 18.09 2.97
CA ARG A 144 8.54 18.84 4.07
C ARG A 144 10.00 19.08 3.74
N VAL A 145 10.45 20.32 3.86
CA VAL A 145 11.84 20.71 3.71
C VAL A 145 12.44 20.95 5.10
N ASN A 146 13.41 20.16 5.50
CA ASN A 146 14.11 20.29 6.77
C ASN A 146 15.36 21.14 6.58
N LEU A 147 15.47 22.24 7.33
CA LEU A 147 16.62 23.11 7.32
C LEU A 147 17.35 23.07 8.67
N ASP A 148 18.68 23.07 8.63
CA ASP A 148 19.57 23.31 9.77
C ASP A 148 20.54 24.44 9.40
N GLY A 149 20.44 25.54 10.13
CA GLY A 149 21.10 26.76 9.70
C GLY A 149 20.59 27.23 8.35
N ILE A 150 21.48 27.40 7.41
CA ILE A 150 21.20 27.81 6.00
C ILE A 150 21.12 26.61 5.04
N THR A 151 21.27 25.39 5.55
CA THR A 151 21.39 24.18 4.72
C THR A 151 20.10 23.38 4.76
N ILE A 152 19.66 22.89 3.59
CA ILE A 152 18.61 21.88 3.47
C ILE A 152 19.23 20.52 3.82
N THR A 153 18.75 19.88 4.88
CA THR A 153 19.28 18.61 5.38
C THR A 153 18.55 17.41 4.80
N SER A 154 17.24 17.53 4.59
CA SER A 154 16.43 16.50 3.94
C SER A 154 15.14 17.07 3.37
N ILE A 155 14.53 16.34 2.44
CA ILE A 155 13.20 16.60 1.89
C ILE A 155 12.38 15.32 2.04
N ASP A 156 11.29 15.39 2.79
CA ASP A 156 10.41 14.26 3.06
C ASP A 156 9.15 14.41 2.20
N THR A 157 8.88 13.45 1.32
CA THR A 157 7.60 13.41 0.57
C THR A 157 6.47 13.09 1.53
N LEU A 158 5.40 13.89 1.55
CA LEU A 158 4.25 13.75 2.45
C LEU A 158 3.02 13.18 1.75
N VAL A 159 2.86 13.46 0.46
CA VAL A 159 1.74 12.95 -0.34
C VAL A 159 2.00 11.49 -0.74
N ASN A 160 1.00 10.64 -0.54
CA ASN A 160 1.06 9.23 -0.90
C ASN A 160 0.73 9.00 -2.37
N VAL A 161 1.21 7.87 -2.92
CA VAL A 161 0.81 7.40 -4.26
C VAL A 161 -0.49 6.63 -4.16
N LEU A 162 -1.45 6.96 -5.03
CA LEU A 162 -2.68 6.18 -5.20
C LEU A 162 -2.42 5.01 -6.15
N HIS A 163 -2.62 3.79 -5.65
CA HIS A 163 -2.54 2.60 -6.49
C HIS A 163 -3.81 2.49 -7.36
N PRO A 164 -3.66 2.34 -8.69
CA PRO A 164 -4.81 2.18 -9.58
C PRO A 164 -5.54 0.87 -9.30
N LEU A 165 -6.79 0.78 -9.75
CA LEU A 165 -7.63 -0.41 -9.57
C LEU A 165 -6.98 -1.68 -10.17
N GLU A 166 -6.17 -1.54 -11.22
CA GLU A 166 -5.37 -2.61 -11.80
C GLU A 166 -4.43 -3.25 -10.78
N ASP A 167 -3.68 -2.45 -10.01
CA ASP A 167 -2.80 -2.97 -8.94
C ASP A 167 -3.60 -3.71 -7.86
N VAL A 168 -4.81 -3.23 -7.55
CA VAL A 168 -5.72 -3.89 -6.59
C VAL A 168 -6.19 -5.23 -7.15
N TRP A 169 -6.62 -5.27 -8.41
CA TRP A 169 -7.04 -6.51 -9.08
C TRP A 169 -5.90 -7.53 -9.15
N ASP A 170 -4.71 -7.09 -9.51
CA ASP A 170 -3.53 -7.94 -9.57
C ASP A 170 -3.17 -8.50 -8.20
N SER A 171 -3.31 -7.68 -7.14
CA SER A 171 -3.07 -8.14 -5.77
C SER A 171 -4.13 -9.15 -5.29
N LEU A 172 -5.40 -8.97 -5.64
CA LEU A 172 -6.49 -9.89 -5.28
C LEU A 172 -6.43 -11.21 -6.03
N THR A 173 -5.87 -11.19 -7.25
CA THR A 173 -5.71 -12.40 -8.08
C THR A 173 -4.38 -13.11 -7.87
N GLN A 174 -3.50 -12.56 -7.07
CA GLN A 174 -2.16 -13.10 -6.85
C GLN A 174 -2.25 -14.44 -6.12
N ARG A 175 -2.03 -15.53 -6.88
CA ARG A 175 -1.98 -16.89 -6.35
C ARG A 175 -0.55 -17.28 -6.02
N ILE A 176 -0.38 -17.93 -4.88
CA ILE A 176 0.91 -18.53 -4.52
C ILE A 176 1.13 -19.75 -5.42
N ARG A 177 2.28 -19.81 -6.08
CA ARG A 177 2.76 -21.01 -6.76
C ARG A 177 3.63 -21.83 -5.80
N PHE A 178 3.49 -23.14 -5.87
CA PHE A 178 4.23 -24.07 -5.01
C PHE A 178 5.15 -24.96 -5.85
N ASP A 179 6.41 -25.06 -5.44
CA ASP A 179 7.36 -26.03 -5.96
C ASP A 179 7.39 -27.24 -5.04
N ARG A 180 7.17 -28.42 -5.61
CA ARG A 180 7.25 -29.71 -4.91
C ARG A 180 8.47 -30.54 -5.33
N SER A 181 9.29 -30.01 -6.23
CA SER A 181 10.51 -30.69 -6.68
C SER A 181 11.48 -30.85 -5.51
N GLY A 182 12.07 -32.04 -5.39
CA GLY A 182 13.02 -32.34 -4.31
C GLY A 182 12.41 -32.47 -2.91
N THR A 183 11.07 -32.56 -2.79
CA THR A 183 10.40 -32.83 -1.52
C THR A 183 10.15 -34.32 -1.31
N SER A 184 10.04 -34.76 -0.05
CA SER A 184 9.71 -36.15 0.29
C SER A 184 8.29 -36.57 -0.14
N SER A 185 7.42 -35.60 -0.38
CA SER A 185 6.02 -35.81 -0.77
C SER A 185 5.76 -35.61 -2.27
N ALA A 186 6.78 -35.57 -3.12
CA ALA A 186 6.61 -35.32 -4.55
C ALA A 186 5.65 -36.28 -5.28
N ASN A 187 5.56 -37.52 -4.82
CA ASN A 187 4.70 -38.56 -5.38
C ASN A 187 3.35 -38.70 -4.66
N ASP A 188 3.12 -37.95 -3.58
CA ASP A 188 1.86 -38.01 -2.85
C ASP A 188 0.77 -37.23 -3.56
N GLU A 189 -0.47 -37.55 -3.25
CA GLU A 189 -1.61 -36.75 -3.70
C GLU A 189 -1.73 -35.50 -2.85
N MET A 190 -1.42 -34.35 -3.42
CA MET A 190 -1.40 -33.10 -2.70
C MET A 190 -2.06 -31.97 -3.48
N HIS A 191 -3.00 -31.32 -2.83
CA HIS A 191 -3.64 -30.10 -3.31
C HIS A 191 -3.23 -28.94 -2.42
N LEU A 192 -2.43 -28.05 -2.98
CA LEU A 192 -2.02 -26.79 -2.37
C LEU A 192 -2.64 -25.65 -3.16
N SER A 193 -3.35 -24.79 -2.48
CA SER A 193 -3.83 -23.53 -3.03
C SER A 193 -3.53 -22.41 -2.06
N GLY A 194 -3.13 -21.25 -2.58
CA GLY A 194 -2.82 -20.11 -1.75
C GLY A 194 -3.07 -18.80 -2.47
N ALA A 195 -3.49 -17.81 -1.70
CA ALA A 195 -3.70 -16.44 -2.14
C ALA A 195 -2.91 -15.49 -1.25
N ILE A 196 -2.46 -14.39 -1.84
CA ILE A 196 -1.86 -13.27 -1.11
C ILE A 196 -2.92 -12.18 -0.96
N LEU A 197 -3.23 -11.84 0.27
CA LEU A 197 -4.02 -10.66 0.60
C LEU A 197 -3.08 -9.46 0.70
N PRO A 198 -3.36 -8.35 0.01
CA PRO A 198 -2.50 -7.19 0.02
C PRO A 198 -2.44 -6.55 1.41
N GLY A 199 -1.28 -6.03 1.76
CA GLY A 199 -1.05 -5.36 3.04
C GLY A 199 0.43 -5.10 3.25
N SER A 200 0.77 -4.46 4.36
CA SER A 200 2.17 -4.28 4.79
C SER A 200 2.30 -4.71 6.26
N PRO A 201 2.67 -5.95 6.51
CA PRO A 201 3.01 -7.03 5.56
C PRO A 201 1.80 -7.59 4.81
N ALA A 202 2.02 -8.25 3.67
CA ALA A 202 1.01 -9.04 3.00
C ALA A 202 0.70 -10.31 3.80
N ILE A 203 -0.52 -10.85 3.64
CA ILE A 203 -0.95 -12.07 4.34
C ILE A 203 -1.15 -13.19 3.33
N ALA A 204 -0.43 -14.30 3.50
CA ALA A 204 -0.68 -15.53 2.77
C ALA A 204 -1.75 -16.35 3.48
N VAL A 205 -2.74 -16.81 2.71
CA VAL A 205 -3.73 -17.81 3.14
C VAL A 205 -3.51 -19.05 2.29
N ILE A 206 -3.12 -20.17 2.89
CA ILE A 206 -2.71 -21.38 2.21
C ILE A 206 -3.57 -22.55 2.69
N SER A 207 -4.32 -23.15 1.77
CA SER A 207 -5.07 -24.39 2.02
C SER A 207 -4.22 -25.58 1.62
N ILE A 208 -4.16 -26.58 2.48
CA ILE A 208 -3.37 -27.79 2.32
C ILE A 208 -4.30 -29.00 2.45
N VAL A 209 -4.30 -29.86 1.44
CA VAL A 209 -4.87 -31.20 1.49
C VAL A 209 -3.81 -32.17 0.97
N TRP A 210 -3.38 -33.08 1.79
CA TRP A 210 -2.33 -34.04 1.48
C TRP A 210 -2.76 -35.45 1.85
N VAL A 211 -2.55 -36.39 0.91
CA VAL A 211 -2.73 -37.81 1.14
C VAL A 211 -1.41 -38.50 0.81
N ASN A 212 -0.76 -39.10 1.80
CA ASN A 212 0.49 -39.81 1.56
C ASN A 212 0.24 -41.15 0.84
N LYS A 213 0.97 -41.40 -0.23
CA LYS A 213 0.84 -42.66 -1.02
C LYS A 213 1.56 -43.84 -0.40
N GLY A 214 2.60 -43.60 0.37
CA GLY A 214 3.39 -44.60 1.09
C GLY A 214 3.39 -44.39 2.59
N ALA A 215 3.59 -45.45 3.37
CA ALA A 215 3.83 -45.31 4.79
C ALA A 215 5.16 -44.60 5.04
N PHE A 216 5.21 -43.76 6.07
CA PHE A 216 6.41 -43.01 6.44
C PHE A 216 6.52 -42.83 7.97
N ASN A 217 7.73 -42.64 8.44
CA ASN A 217 8.00 -42.34 9.84
C ASN A 217 8.33 -40.88 10.04
N THR A 218 7.71 -40.22 11.00
CA THR A 218 8.09 -38.88 11.45
C THR A 218 9.17 -38.98 12.54
N GLN A 219 9.87 -37.88 12.74
CA GLN A 219 10.75 -37.66 13.90
C GLN A 219 10.21 -36.50 14.71
N SER A 220 10.29 -36.58 16.04
CA SER A 220 9.82 -35.53 16.93
C SER A 220 10.35 -34.16 16.51
N TRP A 221 9.42 -33.26 16.24
CA TRP A 221 9.67 -31.85 15.82
C TRP A 221 10.60 -31.66 14.61
N ARG A 222 10.79 -32.70 13.82
CA ARG A 222 11.56 -32.61 12.59
C ARG A 222 10.60 -32.53 11.39
N GLY A 223 10.64 -31.39 10.71
CA GLY A 223 9.74 -31.12 9.60
C GLY A 223 10.00 -32.01 8.38
N ILE A 224 8.92 -32.47 7.74
CA ILE A 224 8.95 -33.09 6.41
C ILE A 224 8.53 -31.99 5.43
N THR A 225 9.41 -31.64 4.49
CA THR A 225 9.10 -30.63 3.48
C THR A 225 8.07 -31.15 2.51
N LEU A 226 6.93 -30.49 2.42
CA LEU A 226 5.84 -30.81 1.50
C LEU A 226 5.95 -30.01 0.20
N ALA A 227 6.31 -28.73 0.31
CA ALA A 227 6.43 -27.81 -0.82
C ALA A 227 7.21 -26.56 -0.43
N ARG A 228 7.52 -25.72 -1.43
CA ARG A 228 8.05 -24.36 -1.23
C ARG A 228 7.17 -23.35 -1.94
N MET A 229 6.94 -22.22 -1.30
CA MET A 229 6.30 -21.06 -1.92
C MET A 229 7.26 -20.39 -2.91
N ILE A 230 6.84 -20.21 -4.15
CA ILE A 230 7.66 -19.54 -5.16
C ILE A 230 7.48 -18.03 -5.04
N GLY A 231 8.58 -17.33 -4.80
CA GLY A 231 8.62 -15.86 -4.73
C GLY A 231 8.12 -15.25 -3.42
N TRP A 232 7.80 -16.07 -2.40
CA TRP A 232 7.32 -15.59 -1.11
C TRP A 232 7.97 -16.32 0.07
N LYS A 233 8.12 -15.59 1.18
CA LYS A 233 8.61 -16.14 2.45
C LYS A 233 7.90 -15.51 3.63
N VAL A 234 7.81 -16.23 4.75
CA VAL A 234 7.24 -15.74 6.01
C VAL A 234 8.18 -14.73 6.67
N ILE A 235 7.61 -13.70 7.30
CA ILE A 235 8.35 -12.71 8.09
C ILE A 235 8.28 -13.07 9.56
N GLY A 236 9.37 -12.82 10.27
CA GLY A 236 9.49 -13.12 11.70
C GLY A 236 9.74 -14.61 11.93
N ASP A 237 8.96 -15.22 12.81
CA ASP A 237 9.07 -16.64 13.13
C ASP A 237 8.21 -17.52 12.21
N ALA A 238 8.50 -18.82 12.18
CA ALA A 238 7.69 -19.78 11.46
C ALA A 238 6.25 -19.82 12.01
N VAL A 239 5.27 -19.89 11.09
CA VAL A 239 3.86 -19.96 11.47
C VAL A 239 3.39 -21.40 11.50
N HIS A 240 2.81 -21.79 12.61
CA HIS A 240 2.31 -23.12 12.90
C HIS A 240 0.78 -23.16 12.88
N THR A 241 0.20 -24.19 12.27
CA THR A 241 -1.25 -24.44 12.32
C THR A 241 -1.56 -25.90 12.60
N PRO A 242 -2.58 -26.20 13.41
CA PRO A 242 -3.01 -27.58 13.65
C PRO A 242 -3.42 -28.28 12.36
N CYS A 243 -3.14 -29.57 12.27
CA CYS A 243 -3.50 -30.44 11.16
C CYS A 243 -4.67 -31.35 11.55
N ALA A 244 -5.71 -31.40 10.72
CA ALA A 244 -6.77 -32.40 10.84
C ALA A 244 -6.38 -33.65 10.05
N GLU A 245 -6.53 -34.85 10.63
CA GLU A 245 -5.99 -36.10 10.09
C GLU A 245 -6.88 -37.31 10.39
N ASN A 246 -6.65 -38.42 9.65
CA ASN A 246 -7.29 -39.72 9.89
C ASN A 246 -6.27 -40.82 10.27
N ILE A 247 -5.25 -40.49 11.04
CA ILE A 247 -4.15 -41.38 11.38
C ILE A 247 -4.43 -42.29 12.59
N GLY A 248 -5.68 -42.47 12.98
CA GLY A 248 -6.08 -43.30 14.11
C GLY A 248 -6.10 -42.54 15.44
N TYR A 249 -6.01 -43.27 16.60
CA TYR A 249 -6.14 -42.72 17.95
C TYR A 249 -4.97 -41.84 18.42
N GLN A 250 -4.32 -41.17 17.53
CA GLN A 250 -3.22 -40.28 17.87
C GLN A 250 -3.77 -38.89 18.18
N ASP A 251 -3.10 -38.13 19.03
CA ASP A 251 -3.49 -36.78 19.47
C ASP A 251 -3.77 -35.85 18.29
N LEU A 252 -5.03 -35.84 17.87
CA LEU A 252 -5.52 -34.96 16.84
C LEU A 252 -5.37 -33.50 17.31
N GLY A 253 -4.45 -32.77 16.75
CA GLY A 253 -4.19 -31.36 17.07
C GLY A 253 -2.76 -31.06 17.53
N ALA A 254 -1.96 -32.06 17.82
CA ALA A 254 -0.54 -31.90 18.10
C ALA A 254 0.31 -31.85 16.81
N ASN A 255 -0.16 -32.49 15.72
CA ASN A 255 0.50 -32.44 14.43
C ASN A 255 0.19 -31.12 13.73
N GLN A 256 1.15 -30.59 13.00
CA GLN A 256 1.09 -29.23 12.49
C GLN A 256 1.59 -29.12 11.06
N PHE A 257 0.98 -28.19 10.30
CA PHE A 257 1.60 -27.60 9.13
C PHE A 257 2.35 -26.32 9.56
N VAL A 258 3.51 -26.11 8.96
CA VAL A 258 4.41 -25.01 9.31
C VAL A 258 4.84 -24.30 8.04
N ALA A 259 4.66 -22.97 7.99
CA ALA A 259 5.26 -22.12 6.98
C ALA A 259 6.52 -21.46 7.55
N THR A 260 7.65 -21.63 6.88
CA THR A 260 8.95 -21.18 7.38
C THR A 260 9.40 -19.86 6.76
N THR A 261 10.36 -19.21 7.39
CA THR A 261 11.03 -18.02 6.87
C THR A 261 11.88 -18.29 5.60
N ALA A 262 12.11 -19.55 5.24
CA ALA A 262 12.70 -19.97 3.98
C ALA A 262 11.67 -20.24 2.87
N GLY A 263 10.38 -19.99 3.15
CA GLY A 263 9.28 -20.24 2.20
C GLY A 263 8.86 -21.70 2.10
N GLU A 264 9.31 -22.57 3.01
CA GLU A 264 8.94 -23.98 3.00
C GLU A 264 7.61 -24.21 3.72
N ILE A 265 6.84 -25.16 3.22
CA ILE A 265 5.66 -25.71 3.88
C ILE A 265 6.05 -27.10 4.40
N LEU A 266 6.02 -27.25 5.71
CA LEU A 266 6.41 -28.49 6.39
C LEU A 266 5.20 -29.15 7.05
N TYR A 267 5.30 -30.47 7.24
CA TYR A 267 4.49 -31.24 8.19
C TYR A 267 5.36 -31.63 9.37
N MET A 268 4.89 -31.41 10.58
CA MET A 268 5.63 -31.67 11.83
C MET A 268 4.76 -32.40 12.85
N THR A 269 5.37 -33.28 13.61
CA THR A 269 4.74 -34.02 14.71
C THR A 269 5.51 -33.81 16.01
N PRO A 270 4.85 -33.78 17.19
CA PRO A 270 5.53 -33.64 18.47
C PRO A 270 6.29 -34.89 18.89
N GLY A 271 5.93 -36.05 18.32
CA GLY A 271 6.57 -37.34 18.58
C GLY A 271 6.94 -38.04 17.27
N SER A 272 7.71 -39.13 17.42
CA SER A 272 7.99 -40.03 16.30
C SER A 272 6.78 -40.93 16.05
N LEU A 273 6.19 -40.86 14.88
CA LEU A 273 5.00 -41.60 14.48
C LEU A 273 5.28 -42.44 13.24
N ASN A 274 4.63 -43.60 13.19
CA ASN A 274 4.55 -44.39 11.95
C ASN A 274 3.19 -44.12 11.31
N ILE A 275 3.18 -43.41 10.19
CA ILE A 275 1.98 -43.05 9.48
C ILE A 275 1.78 -43.99 8.29
N GLY A 276 0.66 -44.71 8.29
CA GLY A 276 0.31 -45.63 7.22
C GLY A 276 0.05 -44.94 5.89
N ALA A 277 0.16 -45.73 4.79
CA ALA A 277 -0.21 -45.22 3.47
C ALA A 277 -1.71 -44.90 3.38
N GLY A 278 -2.06 -43.84 2.66
CA GLY A 278 -3.45 -43.39 2.46
C GLY A 278 -4.00 -42.52 3.59
N ALA A 279 -3.18 -42.15 4.56
CA ALA A 279 -3.61 -41.14 5.55
C ALA A 279 -3.82 -39.77 4.90
N TRP A 280 -4.88 -39.07 5.29
CA TRP A 280 -5.11 -37.72 4.83
C TRP A 280 -4.82 -36.69 5.92
N HIS A 281 -4.32 -35.52 5.47
CA HIS A 281 -3.94 -34.40 6.31
C HIS A 281 -4.49 -33.10 5.72
N ARG A 282 -5.12 -32.27 6.52
CA ARG A 282 -5.74 -31.01 6.07
C ARG A 282 -5.43 -29.87 7.01
N GLY A 283 -5.23 -28.68 6.45
CA GLY A 283 -5.02 -27.48 7.24
C GLY A 283 -5.11 -26.21 6.41
N CYS A 284 -5.15 -25.11 7.12
CA CYS A 284 -5.08 -23.77 6.54
C CYS A 284 -4.05 -22.94 7.29
N LEU A 285 -3.00 -22.52 6.62
CA LEU A 285 -1.98 -21.62 7.14
C LEU A 285 -2.35 -20.17 6.81
N ILE A 286 -2.24 -19.28 7.79
CA ILE A 286 -2.37 -17.84 7.61
C ILE A 286 -1.08 -17.22 8.15
N ALA A 287 -0.30 -16.61 7.28
CA ALA A 287 1.04 -16.12 7.61
C ALA A 287 1.34 -14.75 7.02
N PRO A 288 2.00 -13.86 7.76
CA PRO A 288 2.55 -12.63 7.19
C PRO A 288 3.72 -12.97 6.27
N VAL A 289 3.73 -12.43 5.06
CA VAL A 289 4.72 -12.75 4.03
C VAL A 289 5.26 -11.50 3.34
N VAL A 290 6.46 -11.65 2.77
CA VAL A 290 7.09 -10.68 1.86
C VAL A 290 7.61 -11.42 0.63
N PRO A 291 7.88 -10.72 -0.46
CA PRO A 291 8.65 -11.26 -1.59
C PRO A 291 9.97 -11.87 -1.10
N ALA A 292 10.33 -13.05 -1.65
CA ALA A 292 11.51 -13.81 -1.24
C ALA A 292 12.82 -13.20 -1.75
#